data_21f3427b9bfa12ac9ca4d7c3321f1993
#
_entry.id   21f3427b9bfa12ac9ca4d7c3321f1993
#
_cell.length_a   1.000
_cell.length_b   1.000
_cell.length_c   1.000
_cell.angle_alpha   90.00
_cell.angle_beta   90.00
_cell.angle_gamma   90.00
#
_symmetry.space_group_name_H-M   'P 1'
#
loop_
_entity.id
_entity.type
_entity.pdbx_description
1 polymer ?
#
loop_
_entity_poly.entity_id
_entity_poly.type
_entity_poly.pdbx_seq_one_letter_code
_entity_poly.pdbx_strand_id
1 'polypeptide(L)'
;MNNNEANVSLYTFVVNDTPYCLWLEELHDKNLKYIDQIDPGYFEHVAITNSSLLEGDSKQYAALALRAIYSQSLETFFALLFSTIQAPGAVMAWMLKYKNQELIELVEKVYNRAPVRSFLIIKEGFSWEDISESVFSRIDDPEGFPDVSGKYGLLWRRLASDFLNEHRDLEYNSLKHGLRIQPGGFNVTVKASEIKGGPVKPENIRELGGSDFGSQY
;
A
#
# COMPACT_ATOMS: atom_id res chain seq x y z
N MET A 1 9.33 -51.39 -20.54
CA MET A 1 9.75 -50.27 -19.71
C MET A 1 8.87 -49.10 -20.10
N ASN A 2 7.78 -48.86 -19.35
CA ASN A 2 6.93 -47.71 -19.58
C ASN A 2 7.59 -46.50 -18.89
N ASN A 3 8.20 -45.64 -19.69
CA ASN A 3 8.58 -44.29 -19.22
C ASN A 3 7.30 -43.49 -19.06
N ASN A 4 6.68 -43.53 -17.86
CA ASN A 4 5.80 -42.47 -17.41
C ASN A 4 6.70 -41.29 -17.08
N GLU A 5 7.09 -40.51 -18.09
CA GLU A 5 7.55 -39.16 -17.87
C GLU A 5 6.33 -38.38 -17.29
N ALA A 6 6.36 -38.18 -15.98
CA ALA A 6 5.43 -37.31 -15.32
C ALA A 6 5.55 -35.96 -16.04
N ASN A 7 4.48 -35.53 -16.72
CA ASN A 7 4.39 -34.23 -17.37
C ASN A 7 4.36 -33.17 -16.25
N VAL A 8 5.52 -32.72 -15.83
CA VAL A 8 5.68 -31.73 -14.79
C VAL A 8 5.32 -30.39 -15.40
N SER A 9 4.14 -29.91 -15.08
CA SER A 9 3.70 -28.56 -15.49
C SER A 9 4.32 -27.52 -14.58
N LEU A 10 5.04 -26.57 -15.17
CA LEU A 10 5.62 -25.42 -14.47
C LEU A 10 4.79 -24.17 -14.74
N TYR A 11 4.53 -23.40 -13.70
CA TYR A 11 3.95 -22.06 -13.81
C TYR A 11 5.04 -21.00 -13.61
N THR A 12 5.18 -20.11 -14.57
CA THR A 12 6.15 -19.00 -14.51
C THR A 12 5.41 -17.68 -14.25
N PHE A 13 5.98 -16.85 -13.41
CA PHE A 13 5.46 -15.50 -13.13
C PHE A 13 6.63 -14.56 -12.84
N VAL A 14 6.35 -13.27 -12.74
CA VAL A 14 7.33 -12.26 -12.37
C VAL A 14 6.88 -11.53 -11.12
N VAL A 15 7.85 -11.10 -10.31
CA VAL A 15 7.66 -10.10 -9.25
C VAL A 15 8.49 -8.91 -9.66
N ASN A 16 7.83 -7.80 -9.98
CA ASN A 16 8.42 -6.69 -10.70
C ASN A 16 9.06 -7.18 -12.01
N ASP A 17 10.38 -7.27 -12.09
CA ASP A 17 11.12 -7.78 -13.25
C ASP A 17 11.81 -9.12 -12.99
N THR A 18 11.74 -9.65 -11.77
CA THR A 18 12.40 -10.88 -11.37
C THR A 18 11.52 -12.10 -11.70
N PRO A 19 12.00 -13.04 -12.54
CA PRO A 19 11.24 -14.24 -12.89
C PRO A 19 11.28 -15.30 -11.79
N TYR A 20 10.16 -15.97 -11.61
CA TYR A 20 9.99 -17.11 -10.71
C TYR A 20 9.32 -18.27 -11.44
N CYS A 21 9.55 -19.49 -10.93
CA CYS A 21 8.97 -20.71 -11.44
C CYS A 21 8.47 -21.59 -10.29
N LEU A 22 7.30 -22.18 -10.46
CA LEU A 22 6.65 -23.05 -9.48
C LEU A 22 6.10 -24.30 -10.12
N TRP A 23 5.99 -25.37 -9.30
CA TRP A 23 5.33 -26.62 -9.68
C TRP A 23 3.82 -26.48 -9.54
N LEU A 24 3.05 -26.89 -10.54
CA LEU A 24 1.61 -26.62 -10.65
C LEU A 24 0.70 -27.52 -9.81
N GLU A 25 1.14 -28.72 -9.41
CA GLU A 25 0.24 -29.79 -8.98
C GLU A 25 -0.71 -29.48 -7.81
N GLU A 26 -0.44 -28.45 -7.01
CA GLU A 26 -1.34 -28.05 -5.93
C GLU A 26 -1.58 -26.53 -5.86
N LEU A 27 -1.03 -25.80 -6.82
CA LEU A 27 -0.97 -24.34 -6.72
C LEU A 27 -2.34 -23.68 -6.86
N HIS A 28 -3.18 -24.21 -7.75
CA HIS A 28 -4.49 -23.63 -8.03
C HIS A 28 -5.40 -23.62 -6.79
N ASP A 29 -5.54 -24.76 -6.13
CA ASP A 29 -6.38 -24.88 -4.94
C ASP A 29 -5.84 -24.09 -3.76
N LYS A 30 -4.51 -24.06 -3.61
CA LYS A 30 -3.85 -23.25 -2.57
C LYS A 30 -4.03 -21.75 -2.84
N ASN A 31 -3.98 -21.34 -4.09
CA ASN A 31 -4.18 -19.97 -4.51
C ASN A 31 -5.61 -19.49 -4.25
N LEU A 32 -6.63 -20.28 -4.63
CA LEU A 32 -8.02 -19.98 -4.36
C LEU A 32 -8.29 -19.89 -2.85
N LYS A 33 -7.84 -20.87 -2.07
CA LYS A 33 -7.98 -20.84 -0.60
C LYS A 33 -7.32 -19.62 0.03
N TYR A 34 -6.17 -19.21 -0.47
CA TYR A 34 -5.50 -18.00 0.02
C TYR A 34 -6.32 -16.76 -0.25
N ILE A 35 -6.86 -16.60 -1.46
CA ILE A 35 -7.71 -15.46 -1.84
C ILE A 35 -8.99 -15.42 -1.00
N ASP A 36 -9.63 -16.55 -0.81
CA ASP A 36 -10.86 -16.69 -0.01
C ASP A 36 -10.66 -16.38 1.48
N GLN A 37 -9.42 -16.49 1.97
CA GLN A 37 -9.07 -16.22 3.36
C GLN A 37 -8.66 -14.76 3.63
N ILE A 38 -8.54 -13.94 2.58
CA ILE A 38 -8.24 -12.52 2.75
C ILE A 38 -9.47 -11.82 3.28
N ASP A 39 -9.40 -11.40 4.54
CA ASP A 39 -10.48 -10.69 5.21
C ASP A 39 -10.17 -9.18 5.33
N PRO A 40 -10.77 -8.33 4.49
CA PRO A 40 -10.61 -6.88 4.59
C PRO A 40 -11.26 -6.30 5.84
N GLY A 41 -12.19 -7.02 6.48
CA GLY A 41 -12.87 -6.61 7.70
C GLY A 41 -11.92 -6.39 8.87
N TYR A 42 -10.73 -7.01 8.86
CA TYR A 42 -9.70 -6.73 9.84
C TYR A 42 -9.28 -5.25 9.83
N PHE A 43 -9.03 -4.68 8.66
CA PHE A 43 -8.64 -3.26 8.53
C PHE A 43 -9.75 -2.32 9.00
N GLU A 44 -10.99 -2.62 8.60
CA GLU A 44 -12.17 -1.87 9.00
C GLU A 44 -12.36 -1.90 10.52
N HIS A 45 -12.29 -3.09 11.14
CA HIS A 45 -12.43 -3.27 12.58
C HIS A 45 -11.40 -2.43 13.36
N VAL A 46 -10.12 -2.50 12.96
CA VAL A 46 -9.05 -1.74 13.61
C VAL A 46 -9.26 -0.24 13.44
N ALA A 47 -9.68 0.19 12.23
CA ALA A 47 -9.95 1.60 11.95
C ALA A 47 -11.10 2.14 12.80
N ILE A 48 -12.25 1.44 12.85
CA ILE A 48 -13.42 1.85 13.64
C ILE A 48 -13.07 1.91 15.12
N THR A 49 -12.41 0.87 15.65
CA THR A 49 -12.05 0.79 17.07
C THR A 49 -11.16 1.95 17.49
N ASN A 50 -10.10 2.25 16.70
CA ASN A 50 -9.20 3.33 17.05
C ASN A 50 -9.80 4.73 16.77
N SER A 51 -10.68 4.87 15.79
CA SER A 51 -11.39 6.14 15.55
C SER A 51 -12.23 6.57 16.75
N SER A 52 -12.84 5.63 17.44
CA SER A 52 -13.63 5.91 18.65
C SER A 52 -12.81 6.39 19.86
N LEU A 53 -11.49 6.17 19.83
CA LEU A 53 -10.55 6.55 20.90
C LEU A 53 -9.86 7.88 20.68
N LEU A 54 -10.09 8.55 19.54
CA LEU A 54 -9.40 9.81 19.18
C LEU A 54 -9.76 10.99 20.10
N GLU A 55 -10.89 10.95 20.79
CA GLU A 55 -11.32 12.01 21.72
C GLU A 55 -10.95 11.70 23.18
N GLY A 56 -10.37 10.51 23.48
CA GLY A 56 -10.03 10.07 24.81
C GLY A 56 -8.57 10.28 25.22
N ASP A 57 -8.22 9.80 26.40
CA ASP A 57 -6.86 9.86 26.95
C ASP A 57 -5.84 9.10 26.09
N SER A 58 -6.30 8.13 25.31
CA SER A 58 -5.47 7.32 24.41
C SER A 58 -5.38 7.87 22.98
N LYS A 59 -5.82 9.11 22.71
CA LYS A 59 -5.91 9.71 21.37
C LYS A 59 -4.63 9.59 20.55
N GLN A 60 -3.47 9.77 21.17
CA GLN A 60 -2.17 9.70 20.48
C GLN A 60 -1.85 8.28 20.00
N TYR A 61 -2.12 7.27 20.81
CA TYR A 61 -1.94 5.87 20.44
C TYR A 61 -2.95 5.44 19.38
N ALA A 62 -4.19 5.90 19.49
CA ALA A 62 -5.23 5.65 18.51
C ALA A 62 -4.87 6.25 17.13
N ALA A 63 -4.38 7.49 17.11
CA ALA A 63 -3.91 8.13 15.87
C ALA A 63 -2.73 7.37 15.25
N LEU A 64 -1.80 6.89 16.07
CA LEU A 64 -0.67 6.09 15.60
C LEU A 64 -1.13 4.74 15.02
N ALA A 65 -2.06 4.07 15.70
CA ALA A 65 -2.65 2.81 15.22
C ALA A 65 -3.40 2.99 13.89
N LEU A 66 -4.16 4.10 13.73
CA LEU A 66 -4.84 4.43 12.48
C LEU A 66 -3.86 4.65 11.32
N ARG A 67 -2.74 5.32 11.56
CA ARG A 67 -1.71 5.51 10.53
C ARG A 67 -1.02 4.21 10.17
N ALA A 68 -0.74 3.36 11.16
CA ALA A 68 -0.17 2.03 10.93
C ALA A 68 -1.08 1.15 10.09
N ILE A 69 -2.37 1.07 10.46
CA ILE A 69 -3.33 0.24 9.72
C ILE A 69 -3.61 0.78 8.32
N TYR A 70 -3.63 2.10 8.14
CA TYR A 70 -3.73 2.71 6.81
C TYR A 70 -2.56 2.32 5.92
N SER A 71 -1.33 2.42 6.42
CA SER A 71 -0.13 2.04 5.67
C SER A 71 -0.12 0.55 5.32
N GLN A 72 -0.51 -0.31 6.27
CA GLN A 72 -0.63 -1.75 6.06
C GLN A 72 -1.73 -2.09 5.02
N SER A 73 -2.87 -1.39 5.06
CA SER A 73 -3.94 -1.61 4.09
C SER A 73 -3.51 -1.22 2.67
N LEU A 74 -2.75 -0.13 2.51
CA LEU A 74 -2.19 0.28 1.21
C LEU A 74 -1.18 -0.75 0.68
N GLU A 75 -0.26 -1.23 1.54
CA GLU A 75 0.71 -2.27 1.17
C GLU A 75 -0.01 -3.53 0.70
N THR A 76 -0.98 -4.00 1.47
CA THR A 76 -1.78 -5.19 1.14
C THR A 76 -2.57 -5.00 -0.15
N PHE A 77 -3.22 -3.85 -0.32
CA PHE A 77 -4.00 -3.53 -1.51
C PHE A 77 -3.14 -3.56 -2.78
N PHE A 78 -2.00 -2.84 -2.78
CA PHE A 78 -1.13 -2.81 -3.95
C PHE A 78 -0.47 -4.16 -4.21
N ALA A 79 -0.07 -4.89 -3.17
CA ALA A 79 0.49 -6.23 -3.32
C ALA A 79 -0.54 -7.20 -3.96
N LEU A 80 -1.80 -7.19 -3.52
CA LEU A 80 -2.87 -7.99 -4.13
C LEU A 80 -3.13 -7.57 -5.58
N LEU A 81 -3.17 -6.27 -5.86
CA LEU A 81 -3.41 -5.76 -7.19
C LEU A 81 -2.29 -6.20 -8.16
N PHE A 82 -1.02 -6.01 -7.78
CA PHE A 82 0.11 -6.40 -8.62
C PHE A 82 0.28 -7.90 -8.73
N SER A 83 0.00 -8.66 -7.67
CA SER A 83 0.00 -10.13 -7.76
C SER A 83 -1.02 -10.64 -8.77
N THR A 84 -2.21 -10.02 -8.85
CA THR A 84 -3.24 -10.36 -9.83
C THR A 84 -2.81 -9.98 -11.26
N ILE A 85 -2.09 -8.87 -11.43
CA ILE A 85 -1.62 -8.39 -12.74
C ILE A 85 -0.44 -9.23 -13.23
N GLN A 86 0.51 -9.56 -12.36
CA GLN A 86 1.77 -10.22 -12.72
C GLN A 86 1.75 -11.75 -12.55
N ALA A 87 0.84 -12.28 -11.74
CA ALA A 87 0.73 -13.70 -11.44
C ALA A 87 -0.71 -14.14 -11.16
N PRO A 88 -1.65 -13.98 -12.11
CA PRO A 88 -3.08 -14.25 -11.88
C PRO A 88 -3.37 -15.69 -11.44
N GLY A 89 -2.53 -16.66 -11.86
CA GLY A 89 -2.63 -18.06 -11.43
C GLY A 89 -1.82 -18.39 -10.18
N ALA A 90 -1.07 -17.46 -9.60
CA ALA A 90 -0.14 -17.70 -8.49
C ALA A 90 -0.06 -16.49 -7.53
N VAL A 91 -1.20 -15.85 -7.22
CA VAL A 91 -1.30 -14.68 -6.34
C VAL A 91 -0.61 -14.93 -5.00
N MET A 92 -0.91 -16.08 -4.35
CA MET A 92 -0.27 -16.46 -3.08
C MET A 92 1.26 -16.50 -3.20
N ALA A 93 1.78 -17.13 -4.25
CA ALA A 93 3.22 -17.26 -4.44
C ALA A 93 3.90 -15.92 -4.68
N TRP A 94 3.25 -15.03 -5.43
CA TRP A 94 3.70 -13.66 -5.64
C TRP A 94 3.77 -12.90 -4.32
N MET A 95 2.69 -12.96 -3.51
CA MET A 95 2.61 -12.33 -2.19
C MET A 95 3.67 -12.83 -1.21
N LEU A 96 4.14 -14.07 -1.34
CA LEU A 96 5.22 -14.62 -0.52
C LEU A 96 6.63 -14.25 -1.01
N LYS A 97 6.76 -13.73 -2.22
CA LYS A 97 8.07 -13.47 -2.86
C LYS A 97 8.42 -12.00 -2.96
N TYR A 98 7.42 -11.10 -3.05
CA TYR A 98 7.71 -9.69 -3.21
C TYR A 98 8.46 -9.11 -1.99
N LYS A 99 9.23 -8.09 -2.27
CA LYS A 99 9.85 -7.22 -1.26
C LYS A 99 9.21 -5.84 -1.32
N ASN A 100 9.20 -5.14 -0.20
CA ASN A 100 8.61 -3.80 -0.13
C ASN A 100 9.17 -2.86 -1.20
N GLN A 101 10.48 -2.90 -1.44
CA GLN A 101 11.11 -2.10 -2.48
C GLN A 101 10.59 -2.40 -3.89
N GLU A 102 10.37 -3.69 -4.22
CA GLU A 102 9.83 -4.11 -5.52
C GLU A 102 8.38 -3.63 -5.69
N LEU A 103 7.60 -3.60 -4.61
CA LEU A 103 6.24 -3.08 -4.61
C LEU A 103 6.23 -1.56 -4.81
N ILE A 104 7.10 -0.82 -4.13
CA ILE A 104 7.27 0.63 -4.32
C ILE A 104 7.61 0.93 -5.78
N GLU A 105 8.58 0.23 -6.36
CA GLU A 105 8.98 0.39 -7.76
C GLU A 105 7.83 0.11 -8.74
N LEU A 106 7.01 -0.91 -8.48
CA LEU A 106 5.83 -1.21 -9.30
C LEU A 106 4.79 -0.10 -9.25
N VAL A 107 4.48 0.39 -8.05
CA VAL A 107 3.54 1.51 -7.87
C VAL A 107 4.07 2.77 -8.58
N GLU A 108 5.36 3.06 -8.43
CA GLU A 108 6.01 4.19 -9.10
C GLU A 108 6.00 4.06 -10.63
N LYS A 109 6.29 2.87 -11.17
CA LYS A 109 6.21 2.60 -12.61
C LYS A 109 4.81 2.92 -13.16
N VAL A 110 3.75 2.43 -12.52
CA VAL A 110 2.37 2.73 -12.96
C VAL A 110 2.05 4.22 -12.78
N TYR A 111 2.47 4.82 -11.67
CA TYR A 111 2.25 6.24 -11.43
C TYR A 111 2.86 7.12 -12.53
N ASN A 112 4.04 6.74 -13.02
CA ASN A 112 4.79 7.42 -14.08
C ASN A 112 4.50 6.88 -15.49
N ARG A 113 3.58 5.92 -15.64
CA ARG A 113 3.27 5.22 -16.90
C ARG A 113 4.50 4.57 -17.56
N ALA A 114 5.45 4.13 -16.74
CA ALA A 114 6.59 3.36 -17.20
C ALA A 114 6.19 1.91 -17.52
N PRO A 115 6.98 1.18 -18.33
CA PRO A 115 6.70 -0.20 -18.67
C PRO A 115 6.64 -1.10 -17.42
N VAL A 116 5.58 -1.91 -17.32
CA VAL A 116 5.40 -2.92 -16.28
C VAL A 116 5.06 -4.24 -16.96
N ARG A 117 5.74 -5.30 -16.57
CA ARG A 117 5.38 -6.65 -17.04
C ARG A 117 4.03 -7.07 -16.47
N SER A 118 3.11 -7.45 -17.33
CA SER A 118 1.75 -7.83 -16.98
C SER A 118 1.31 -9.03 -17.82
N PHE A 119 0.53 -9.92 -17.21
CA PHE A 119 -0.17 -11.00 -17.90
C PHE A 119 -1.63 -10.64 -18.23
N LEU A 120 -2.17 -9.59 -17.62
CA LEU A 120 -3.56 -9.16 -17.83
C LEU A 120 -3.68 -7.97 -18.78
N ILE A 121 -2.70 -7.08 -18.78
CA ILE A 121 -2.73 -5.83 -19.54
C ILE A 121 -1.63 -5.88 -20.59
N ILE A 122 -2.04 -5.98 -21.87
CA ILE A 122 -1.11 -6.03 -23.01
C ILE A 122 -0.86 -4.62 -23.50
N LYS A 123 -0.10 -3.84 -22.72
CA LYS A 123 0.25 -2.46 -23.01
C LYS A 123 1.58 -2.15 -22.36
N GLU A 124 2.51 -1.48 -23.06
CA GLU A 124 3.86 -1.23 -22.50
C GLU A 124 3.83 -0.37 -21.25
N GLY A 125 3.11 0.73 -21.25
CA GLY A 125 2.90 1.56 -20.08
C GLY A 125 1.40 1.73 -19.84
N PHE A 126 0.89 1.29 -18.71
CA PHE A 126 -0.51 1.43 -18.36
C PHE A 126 -0.70 2.34 -17.14
N SER A 127 -1.87 2.92 -17.05
CA SER A 127 -2.28 3.82 -15.98
C SER A 127 -3.13 3.12 -14.93
N TRP A 128 -3.45 3.81 -13.85
CA TRP A 128 -4.40 3.32 -12.84
C TRP A 128 -5.80 3.12 -13.41
N GLU A 129 -6.18 3.92 -14.39
CA GLU A 129 -7.43 3.79 -15.12
C GLU A 129 -7.45 2.50 -15.96
N ASP A 130 -6.36 2.17 -16.66
CA ASP A 130 -6.23 0.91 -17.42
C ASP A 130 -6.34 -0.31 -16.49
N ILE A 131 -5.74 -0.26 -15.30
CA ILE A 131 -5.83 -1.32 -14.30
C ILE A 131 -7.27 -1.45 -13.82
N SER A 132 -7.91 -0.34 -13.47
CA SER A 132 -9.28 -0.31 -12.99
C SER A 132 -10.24 -0.87 -14.04
N GLU A 133 -10.08 -0.48 -15.29
CA GLU A 133 -10.87 -1.02 -16.40
C GLU A 133 -10.69 -2.54 -16.52
N SER A 134 -9.44 -3.04 -16.42
CA SER A 134 -9.17 -4.49 -16.47
C SER A 134 -9.83 -5.26 -15.33
N VAL A 135 -9.93 -4.68 -14.13
CA VAL A 135 -10.59 -5.29 -12.97
C VAL A 135 -12.11 -5.27 -13.15
N PHE A 136 -12.68 -4.12 -13.49
CA PHE A 136 -14.13 -3.94 -13.54
C PHE A 136 -14.78 -4.47 -14.84
N SER A 137 -14.03 -4.61 -15.94
CA SER A 137 -14.55 -5.17 -17.20
C SER A 137 -15.04 -6.62 -17.09
N ARG A 138 -14.68 -7.31 -15.99
CA ARG A 138 -15.09 -8.70 -15.73
C ARG A 138 -16.28 -8.80 -14.79
N ILE A 139 -16.79 -7.68 -14.30
CA ILE A 139 -17.97 -7.62 -13.45
C ILE A 139 -19.15 -7.37 -14.36
N ASP A 140 -19.97 -8.41 -14.57
CA ASP A 140 -21.23 -8.30 -15.29
C ASP A 140 -22.20 -7.44 -14.47
N ASP A 141 -22.21 -6.14 -14.72
CA ASP A 141 -23.24 -5.24 -14.21
C ASP A 141 -24.03 -4.65 -15.39
N PRO A 142 -25.18 -5.25 -15.73
CA PRO A 142 -26.00 -4.80 -16.84
C PRO A 142 -26.73 -3.46 -16.59
N GLU A 143 -26.79 -2.97 -15.37
CA GLU A 143 -27.56 -1.74 -15.03
C GLU A 143 -26.71 -0.48 -14.87
N GLY A 144 -25.43 -0.59 -15.14
CA GLY A 144 -24.64 0.59 -15.43
C GLY A 144 -24.12 1.35 -14.24
N PHE A 145 -22.91 1.02 -13.85
CA PHE A 145 -22.00 2.03 -13.30
C PHE A 145 -21.14 2.59 -14.44
N PRO A 146 -21.65 3.48 -15.30
CA PRO A 146 -20.98 3.89 -16.54
C PRO A 146 -19.64 4.59 -16.34
N ASP A 147 -19.22 4.81 -15.09
CA ASP A 147 -17.97 5.51 -14.76
C ASP A 147 -17.28 4.96 -13.49
N VAL A 148 -17.56 3.70 -13.12
CA VAL A 148 -16.94 3.08 -11.93
C VAL A 148 -15.44 2.92 -12.15
N SER A 149 -15.01 2.42 -13.31
CA SER A 149 -13.60 2.21 -13.60
C SER A 149 -12.80 3.51 -13.57
N GLY A 150 -13.31 4.60 -14.15
CA GLY A 150 -12.65 5.92 -14.11
C GLY A 150 -12.50 6.45 -12.68
N LYS A 151 -13.55 6.35 -11.86
CA LYS A 151 -13.51 6.79 -10.46
C LYS A 151 -12.53 5.98 -9.61
N TYR A 152 -12.50 4.66 -9.77
CA TYR A 152 -11.55 3.81 -9.08
C TYR A 152 -10.12 4.05 -9.57
N GLY A 153 -9.90 4.27 -10.85
CA GLY A 153 -8.59 4.64 -11.38
C GLY A 153 -8.04 5.92 -10.73
N LEU A 154 -8.87 6.95 -10.61
CA LEU A 154 -8.51 8.19 -9.90
C LEU A 154 -8.25 7.97 -8.40
N LEU A 155 -9.08 7.17 -7.72
CA LEU A 155 -8.88 6.79 -6.33
C LEU A 155 -7.55 6.06 -6.14
N TRP A 156 -7.28 5.04 -6.96
CA TRP A 156 -6.05 4.25 -6.86
C TRP A 156 -4.80 5.08 -7.15
N ARG A 157 -4.88 6.03 -8.07
CA ARG A 157 -3.82 7.00 -8.31
C ARG A 157 -3.53 7.85 -7.07
N ARG A 158 -4.57 8.29 -6.37
CA ARG A 158 -4.40 9.05 -5.11
C ARG A 158 -3.78 8.17 -4.03
N LEU A 159 -4.29 6.95 -3.84
CA LEU A 159 -3.71 5.99 -2.89
C LEU A 159 -2.25 5.66 -3.22
N ALA A 160 -1.90 5.58 -4.51
CA ALA A 160 -0.52 5.41 -4.96
C ALA A 160 0.37 6.60 -4.58
N SER A 161 -0.13 7.83 -4.74
CA SER A 161 0.59 9.03 -4.27
C SER A 161 0.85 9.00 -2.77
N ASP A 162 -0.14 8.55 -1.99
CA ASP A 162 0.02 8.39 -0.53
C ASP A 162 1.01 7.25 -0.20
N PHE A 163 0.96 6.15 -0.96
CA PHE A 163 1.89 5.02 -0.78
C PHE A 163 3.34 5.38 -1.09
N LEU A 164 3.59 6.22 -2.07
CA LEU A 164 4.92 6.70 -2.47
C LEU A 164 5.46 7.85 -1.60
N ASN A 165 4.73 8.26 -0.56
CA ASN A 165 5.16 9.35 0.31
C ASN A 165 6.27 8.87 1.26
N GLU A 166 7.47 9.43 1.12
CA GLU A 166 8.67 9.05 1.89
C GLU A 166 8.48 9.20 3.41
N HIS A 167 7.80 10.26 3.86
CA HIS A 167 7.55 10.47 5.30
C HIS A 167 6.67 9.37 5.89
N ARG A 168 5.65 8.95 5.13
CA ARG A 168 4.78 7.85 5.53
C ARG A 168 5.54 6.53 5.59
N ASP A 169 6.43 6.27 4.62
CA ASP A 169 7.22 5.04 4.58
C ASP A 169 8.19 4.98 5.77
N LEU A 170 8.88 6.06 6.09
CA LEU A 170 9.76 6.17 7.25
C LEU A 170 9.00 5.95 8.56
N GLU A 171 7.83 6.57 8.72
CA GLU A 171 6.97 6.38 9.89
C GLU A 171 6.52 4.91 10.03
N TYR A 172 6.01 4.33 8.94
CA TYR A 172 5.53 2.94 8.95
C TYR A 172 6.64 1.93 9.23
N ASN A 173 7.81 2.11 8.62
CA ASN A 173 8.96 1.26 8.89
C ASN A 173 9.45 1.39 10.34
N SER A 174 9.40 2.59 10.90
CA SER A 174 9.74 2.82 12.31
C SER A 174 8.79 2.13 13.27
N LEU A 175 7.49 2.06 12.93
CA LEU A 175 6.47 1.29 13.66
C LEU A 175 6.72 -0.21 13.54
N LYS A 176 6.90 -0.71 12.32
CA LYS A 176 7.05 -2.13 11.99
C LYS A 176 8.30 -2.75 12.62
N HIS A 177 9.39 -1.98 12.73
CA HIS A 177 10.70 -2.45 13.19
C HIS A 177 11.03 -2.11 14.64
N GLY A 178 10.05 -1.98 15.51
CA GLY A 178 10.28 -1.94 16.95
C GLY A 178 9.85 -0.67 17.64
N LEU A 179 8.76 -0.04 17.18
CA LEU A 179 8.19 1.14 17.83
C LEU A 179 9.21 2.28 18.03
N ARG A 180 10.03 2.51 17.04
CA ARG A 180 11.02 3.61 17.01
C ARG A 180 10.34 4.96 16.79
N ILE A 181 9.13 5.10 17.32
CA ILE A 181 8.26 6.25 17.17
C ILE A 181 7.76 6.66 18.54
N GLN A 182 7.77 7.95 18.79
CA GLN A 182 7.11 8.52 19.95
C GLN A 182 5.85 9.24 19.47
N PRO A 183 4.65 8.81 19.93
CA PRO A 183 3.42 9.54 19.65
C PRO A 183 3.48 10.88 20.40
N GLY A 184 3.10 11.97 19.73
CA GLY A 184 3.07 13.28 20.35
C GLY A 184 2.70 14.37 19.36
N GLY A 185 2.36 15.52 19.88
CA GLY A 185 2.14 16.72 19.10
C GLY A 185 3.44 17.45 18.77
N PHE A 186 3.37 18.43 17.92
CA PHE A 186 4.44 19.39 17.69
C PHE A 186 3.87 20.80 17.60
N ASN A 187 4.66 21.76 18.05
CA ASN A 187 4.35 23.18 17.88
C ASN A 187 5.49 23.84 17.09
N VAL A 188 5.12 24.58 16.07
CA VAL A 188 6.07 25.37 15.29
C VAL A 188 6.04 26.79 15.84
N THR A 189 7.17 27.20 16.40
CA THR A 189 7.36 28.56 16.91
C THR A 189 8.45 29.28 16.12
N VAL A 190 8.21 30.54 15.79
CA VAL A 190 9.23 31.42 15.22
C VAL A 190 9.77 32.30 16.33
N LYS A 191 11.08 32.35 16.42
CA LYS A 191 11.82 33.19 17.37
C LYS A 191 12.52 34.30 16.59
N ALA A 192 12.23 35.55 16.94
CA ALA A 192 12.97 36.69 16.41
C ALA A 192 13.93 37.23 17.45
N SER A 193 15.19 37.37 17.09
CA SER A 193 16.21 38.04 17.90
C SER A 193 16.63 39.35 17.24
N GLU A 194 16.77 40.41 18.01
CA GLU A 194 17.23 41.69 17.52
C GLU A 194 18.71 41.64 17.09
N ILE A 195 19.47 40.66 17.61
CA ILE A 195 20.91 40.45 17.32
C ILE A 195 21.07 39.00 16.85
N LYS A 196 21.78 38.79 15.72
CA LYS A 196 22.07 37.44 15.20
C LYS A 196 22.83 36.63 16.26
N GLY A 197 22.19 35.56 16.76
CA GLY A 197 22.72 34.69 17.82
C GLY A 197 22.52 35.20 19.24
N GLY A 198 21.79 36.32 19.44
CA GLY A 198 21.47 36.85 20.75
C GLY A 198 20.30 36.16 21.45
N PRO A 199 20.07 36.47 22.76
CA PRO A 199 18.94 35.91 23.49
C PRO A 199 17.59 36.39 22.89
N VAL A 200 16.65 35.47 22.82
CA VAL A 200 15.28 35.75 22.33
C VAL A 200 14.41 36.11 23.54
N LYS A 201 13.77 37.27 23.48
CA LYS A 201 12.80 37.66 24.52
C LYS A 201 11.51 36.87 24.35
N PRO A 202 10.79 36.51 25.43
CA PRO A 202 9.54 35.73 25.35
C PRO A 202 8.49 36.38 24.45
N GLU A 203 8.37 37.72 24.42
CA GLU A 203 7.46 38.47 23.57
C GLU A 203 7.73 38.34 22.06
N ASN A 204 8.96 37.88 21.71
CA ASN A 204 9.37 37.67 20.31
C ASN A 204 9.20 36.23 19.84
N ILE A 205 8.51 35.39 20.61
CA ILE A 205 8.18 34.01 20.25
C ILE A 205 6.74 34.01 19.76
N ARG A 206 6.55 33.63 18.50
CA ARG A 206 5.23 33.41 17.91
C ARG A 206 5.03 31.95 17.58
N GLU A 207 3.94 31.40 18.08
CA GLU A 207 3.45 30.09 17.65
C GLU A 207 2.78 30.25 16.29
N LEU A 208 3.24 29.50 15.28
CA LEU A 208 2.69 29.50 13.94
C LEU A 208 1.64 28.42 13.74
N GLY A 209 1.65 27.41 14.57
CA GLY A 209 0.70 26.31 14.54
C GLY A 209 1.32 25.05 15.17
N GLY A 210 0.48 24.07 15.35
CA GLY A 210 0.86 22.79 15.92
C GLY A 210 -0.16 21.72 15.56
N SER A 211 0.14 20.50 15.94
CA SER A 211 -0.77 19.37 15.88
C SER A 211 -0.63 18.56 17.18
N ASP A 212 -1.74 18.14 17.72
CA ASP A 212 -1.77 17.19 18.84
C ASP A 212 -1.39 15.77 18.41
N PHE A 213 -1.37 15.53 17.10
CA PHE A 213 -1.08 14.26 16.48
C PHE A 213 0.17 14.37 15.61
N GLY A 214 1.29 13.98 16.17
CA GLY A 214 2.56 13.90 15.48
C GLY A 214 3.27 12.60 15.78
N SER A 215 4.36 12.34 15.08
CA SER A 215 5.29 11.28 15.41
C SER A 215 6.71 11.78 15.23
N GLN A 216 7.61 11.37 16.13
CA GLN A 216 9.04 11.57 16.02
C GLN A 216 9.69 10.20 15.83
N TYR A 217 10.56 10.08 14.83
CA TYR A 217 11.28 8.85 14.47
C TYR A 217 12.73 9.15 14.10
#